data_36604da8ad5339244118e76ffa83f55e
#
_entry.id   36604da8ad5339244118e76ffa83f55e
#
_cell.length_a   1.000
_cell.length_b   1.000
_cell.length_c   1.000
_cell.angle_alpha   90.00
_cell.angle_beta   90.00
_cell.angle_gamma   90.00
#
_symmetry.space_group_name_H-M   'P 1'
#
loop_
_entity.id
_entity.type
_entity.pdbx_description
1 polymer ?
#
loop_
_entity_poly.entity_id
_entity_poly.type
_entity_poly.pdbx_seq_one_letter_code
_entity_poly.pdbx_strand_id
1 'polypeptide(L)'
;MSEEFLKQLFETEVPEVFEGLVEIKKIVRVPGYKSKLAVISNDPNIDPVGTCVGVGGVRIKPILKELGTEKIDIIAWNSSQEDFVKDSLKPADINRVEISDDEKSAKVWLDEDQRSLAIGKMGQNISLASRLTGLNVELVAIETKEDLDQKLSNEF
;
A
#
# COMPACT_ATOMS: atom_id res chain seq x y z
N MET A 1 5.22 19.11 -7.86
CA MET A 1 6.00 18.67 -6.69
C MET A 1 6.64 17.32 -6.95
N SER A 2 7.90 17.17 -6.57
CA SER A 2 8.67 15.95 -6.78
C SER A 2 8.55 15.00 -5.59
N GLU A 3 8.98 13.75 -5.78
CA GLU A 3 9.10 12.77 -4.69
C GLU A 3 10.04 13.28 -3.61
N GLU A 4 11.12 13.95 -4.00
CA GLU A 4 12.08 14.55 -3.08
C GLU A 4 11.43 15.61 -2.18
N PHE A 5 10.54 16.42 -2.73
CA PHE A 5 9.79 17.41 -1.94
C PHE A 5 8.91 16.74 -0.88
N LEU A 6 8.24 15.66 -1.24
CA LEU A 6 7.41 14.90 -0.31
C LEU A 6 8.27 14.30 0.81
N LYS A 7 9.43 13.75 0.47
CA LYS A 7 10.39 13.23 1.44
C LYS A 7 10.83 14.32 2.42
N GLN A 8 11.12 15.52 1.92
CA GLN A 8 11.49 16.66 2.77
C GLN A 8 10.38 17.07 3.72
N LEU A 9 9.11 17.02 3.28
CA LEU A 9 7.98 17.30 4.16
C LEU A 9 7.93 16.30 5.33
N PHE A 10 8.17 15.03 5.07
CA PHE A 10 8.22 14.01 6.13
C PHE A 10 9.41 14.23 7.06
N GLU A 11 10.56 14.60 6.55
CA GLU A 11 11.73 14.94 7.38
C GLU A 11 11.44 16.11 8.31
N THR A 12 10.67 17.10 7.84
CA THR A 12 10.30 18.26 8.63
C THR A 12 9.32 17.94 9.75
N GLU A 13 8.31 17.11 9.43
CA GLU A 13 7.21 16.82 10.37
C GLU A 13 7.46 15.62 11.27
N VAL A 14 8.36 14.71 10.88
CA VAL A 14 8.65 13.46 11.59
C VAL A 14 10.12 13.41 11.99
N PRO A 15 10.45 13.73 13.26
CA PRO A 15 11.85 13.73 13.72
C PRO A 15 12.56 12.39 13.48
N GLU A 16 11.87 11.27 13.65
CA GLU A 16 12.44 9.94 13.45
C GLU A 16 12.86 9.70 12.01
N VAL A 17 12.18 10.33 11.03
CA VAL A 17 12.59 10.27 9.61
C VAL A 17 13.85 11.10 9.40
N PHE A 18 13.90 12.30 9.96
CA PHE A 18 15.07 13.17 9.88
C PHE A 18 16.31 12.51 10.50
N GLU A 19 16.13 11.85 11.65
CA GLU A 19 17.20 11.19 12.39
C GLU A 19 17.62 9.83 11.80
N GLY A 20 16.90 9.34 10.80
CA GLY A 20 17.19 8.04 10.16
C GLY A 20 16.71 6.82 10.93
N LEU A 21 15.90 6.99 11.99
CA LEU A 21 15.31 5.89 12.73
C LEU A 21 14.18 5.24 11.93
N VAL A 22 13.45 6.04 11.18
CA VAL A 22 12.46 5.60 10.20
C VAL A 22 12.94 6.03 8.82
N GLU A 23 12.91 5.10 7.87
CA GLU A 23 13.40 5.34 6.52
C GLU A 23 12.28 5.17 5.51
N ILE A 24 12.17 6.12 4.58
CA ILE A 24 11.25 6.01 3.43
C ILE A 24 11.99 5.24 2.34
N LYS A 25 11.57 4.00 2.11
CA LYS A 25 12.22 3.11 1.13
C LYS A 25 11.85 3.43 -0.30
N LYS A 26 10.59 3.78 -0.53
CA LYS A 26 10.09 4.04 -1.88
C LYS A 26 8.87 4.94 -1.82
N ILE A 27 8.75 5.81 -2.81
CA ILE A 27 7.60 6.67 -3.01
C ILE A 27 7.10 6.46 -4.43
N VAL A 28 5.81 6.23 -4.59
CA VAL A 28 5.13 6.26 -5.88
C VAL A 28 3.98 7.24 -5.80
N ARG A 29 3.69 7.91 -6.91
CA ARG A 29 2.82 9.07 -6.84
C ARG A 29 2.04 9.29 -8.14
N VAL A 30 0.76 9.64 -7.99
CA VAL A 30 -0.04 10.28 -9.02
C VAL A 30 -0.38 11.67 -8.47
N PRO A 31 0.28 12.73 -8.97
CA PRO A 31 0.10 14.08 -8.42
C PRO A 31 -1.36 14.52 -8.42
N GLY A 32 -1.78 15.13 -7.32
CA GLY A 32 -3.15 15.58 -7.13
C GLY A 32 -4.15 14.51 -6.71
N TYR A 33 -3.78 13.24 -6.83
CA TYR A 33 -4.65 12.11 -6.47
C TYR A 33 -4.15 11.39 -5.22
N LYS A 34 -3.02 10.71 -5.30
CA LYS A 34 -2.51 9.87 -4.21
C LYS A 34 -1.02 9.59 -4.34
N SER A 35 -0.37 9.49 -3.19
CA SER A 35 0.98 8.94 -3.05
C SER A 35 0.92 7.72 -2.16
N LYS A 36 1.78 6.73 -2.44
CA LYS A 36 2.00 5.58 -1.56
C LYS A 36 3.48 5.56 -1.17
N LEU A 37 3.73 5.48 0.13
CA LEU A 37 5.08 5.45 0.69
C LEU A 37 5.32 4.14 1.42
N ALA A 38 6.43 3.48 1.09
CA ALA A 38 6.87 2.32 1.85
C ALA A 38 7.93 2.77 2.85
N VAL A 39 7.68 2.50 4.13
CA VAL A 39 8.54 2.93 5.24
C VAL A 39 9.02 1.74 6.06
N ILE A 40 10.20 1.85 6.61
CA ILE A 40 10.80 0.83 7.48
C ILE A 40 11.40 1.51 8.71
N SER A 41 11.38 0.82 9.84
CA SER A 41 12.07 1.26 11.05
C SER A 41 13.40 0.52 11.19
N ASN A 42 14.43 1.28 11.57
CA ASN A 42 15.74 0.72 11.93
C ASN A 42 15.81 0.36 13.43
N ASP A 43 14.76 0.67 14.18
CA ASP A 43 14.60 0.32 15.59
C ASP A 43 13.37 -0.60 15.73
N PRO A 44 13.52 -1.83 16.27
CA PRO A 44 12.39 -2.77 16.39
C PRO A 44 11.28 -2.28 17.35
N ASN A 45 11.55 -1.29 18.19
CA ASN A 45 10.57 -0.72 19.10
C ASN A 45 9.75 0.42 18.49
N ILE A 46 10.06 0.83 17.27
CA ILE A 46 9.36 1.93 16.58
C ILE A 46 8.48 1.34 15.48
N ASP A 47 7.17 1.68 15.53
CA ASP A 47 6.24 1.39 14.45
C ASP A 47 6.41 2.49 13.38
N PRO A 48 6.94 2.15 12.19
CA PRO A 48 7.23 3.17 11.19
C PRO A 48 5.99 3.87 10.65
N VAL A 49 4.90 3.15 10.46
CA VAL A 49 3.64 3.73 9.94
C VAL A 49 3.02 4.66 10.99
N GLY A 50 2.84 4.17 12.19
CA GLY A 50 2.28 4.97 13.30
C GLY A 50 3.11 6.21 13.60
N THR A 51 4.43 6.10 13.53
CA THR A 51 5.34 7.22 13.74
C THR A 51 5.19 8.31 12.69
N CYS A 52 5.02 7.93 11.42
CA CYS A 52 4.81 8.90 10.33
C CYS A 52 3.45 9.56 10.37
N VAL A 53 2.41 8.86 10.81
CA VAL A 53 1.06 9.41 10.94
C VAL A 53 0.97 10.33 12.16
N GLY A 54 1.50 9.88 13.28
CA GLY A 54 1.41 10.57 14.57
C GLY A 54 0.07 10.33 15.25
N VAL A 55 0.01 10.60 16.54
CA VAL A 55 -1.22 10.45 17.34
C VAL A 55 -2.31 11.37 16.79
N GLY A 56 -3.46 10.78 16.43
CA GLY A 56 -4.56 11.54 15.83
C GLY A 56 -4.22 12.15 14.48
N GLY A 57 -3.16 11.68 13.81
CA GLY A 57 -2.70 12.21 12.53
C GLY A 57 -1.95 13.54 12.63
N VAL A 58 -1.43 13.87 13.81
CA VAL A 58 -0.81 15.18 14.07
C VAL A 58 0.38 15.49 13.15
N ARG A 59 1.09 14.46 12.71
CA ARG A 59 2.27 14.62 11.85
C ARG A 59 1.92 14.63 10.36
N ILE A 60 0.96 13.83 9.95
CA ILE A 60 0.59 13.73 8.53
C ILE A 60 -0.33 14.87 8.08
N LYS A 61 -1.16 15.42 8.97
CA LYS A 61 -2.10 16.49 8.61
C LYS A 61 -1.44 17.71 7.97
N PRO A 62 -0.33 18.26 8.50
CA PRO A 62 0.35 19.38 7.84
C PRO A 62 0.86 19.03 6.45
N ILE A 63 1.31 17.80 6.24
CA ILE A 63 1.78 17.32 4.95
C ILE A 63 0.61 17.25 3.96
N LEU A 64 -0.52 16.67 4.37
CA LEU A 64 -1.73 16.59 3.55
C LEU A 64 -2.25 17.98 3.17
N LYS A 65 -2.17 18.92 4.09
CA LYS A 65 -2.57 20.32 3.84
C LYS A 65 -1.70 20.96 2.75
N GLU A 66 -0.41 20.71 2.77
CA GLU A 66 0.52 21.22 1.77
C GLU A 66 0.25 20.62 0.38
N LEU A 67 -0.14 19.36 0.32
CA LEU A 67 -0.43 18.67 -0.93
C LEU A 67 -1.81 18.99 -1.52
N GLY A 68 -2.72 19.54 -0.70
CA GLY A 68 -4.07 19.91 -1.13
C GLY A 68 -5.00 18.72 -1.29
N THR A 69 -5.26 18.29 -2.54
CA THR A 69 -6.20 17.20 -2.83
C THR A 69 -5.56 15.81 -2.81
N GLU A 70 -4.25 15.74 -2.80
CA GLU A 70 -3.52 14.48 -2.86
C GLU A 70 -3.58 13.75 -1.51
N LYS A 71 -3.97 12.47 -1.54
CA LYS A 71 -3.98 11.60 -0.36
C LYS A 71 -2.64 10.89 -0.23
N ILE A 72 -2.35 10.39 0.96
CA ILE A 72 -1.12 9.64 1.23
C ILE A 72 -1.49 8.32 1.93
N ASP A 73 -1.03 7.21 1.36
CA ASP A 73 -1.07 5.90 2.01
C ASP A 73 0.35 5.57 2.48
N ILE A 74 0.52 5.36 3.78
CA ILE A 74 1.80 4.97 4.38
C ILE A 74 1.75 3.47 4.64
N ILE A 75 2.71 2.74 4.08
CA ILE A 75 2.72 1.29 4.03
C ILE A 75 4.01 0.78 4.64
N ALA A 76 3.91 -0.19 5.54
CA ALA A 76 5.10 -0.81 6.11
C ALA A 76 5.83 -1.62 5.04
N TRP A 77 7.12 -1.34 4.85
CA TRP A 77 7.99 -2.18 4.05
C TRP A 77 8.11 -3.53 4.76
N ASN A 78 7.81 -4.62 4.05
CA ASN A 78 7.76 -5.95 4.64
C ASN A 78 8.61 -6.92 3.81
N SER A 79 9.35 -7.81 4.48
CA SER A 79 10.09 -8.87 3.81
C SER A 79 9.16 -9.91 3.18
N SER A 80 7.94 -10.06 3.70
CA SER A 80 6.90 -10.86 3.09
C SER A 80 6.27 -10.10 1.93
N GLN A 81 6.46 -10.59 0.71
CA GLN A 81 5.87 -9.98 -0.49
C GLN A 81 4.35 -9.99 -0.43
N GLU A 82 3.75 -11.07 0.10
CA GLU A 82 2.31 -11.19 0.26
C GLU A 82 1.74 -10.07 1.14
N ASP A 83 2.34 -9.85 2.30
CA ASP A 83 1.91 -8.80 3.22
C ASP A 83 2.12 -7.41 2.63
N PHE A 84 3.22 -7.21 1.92
CA PHE A 84 3.52 -5.94 1.27
C PHE A 84 2.50 -5.61 0.18
N VAL A 85 2.15 -6.58 -0.67
CA VAL A 85 1.10 -6.41 -1.69
C VAL A 85 -0.24 -6.12 -1.04
N LYS A 86 -0.59 -6.87 0.00
CA LYS A 86 -1.84 -6.70 0.73
C LYS A 86 -1.99 -5.27 1.26
N ASP A 87 -0.97 -4.76 1.92
CA ASP A 87 -0.98 -3.41 2.50
C ASP A 87 -0.90 -2.32 1.42
N SER A 88 -0.23 -2.61 0.30
CA SER A 88 -0.08 -1.65 -0.80
C SER A 88 -1.42 -1.29 -1.47
N LEU A 89 -2.43 -2.13 -1.31
CA LEU A 89 -3.76 -1.91 -1.88
C LEU A 89 -4.70 -1.12 -0.97
N LYS A 90 -4.20 -0.59 0.15
CA LYS A 90 -5.01 0.31 0.98
C LYS A 90 -5.69 1.38 0.13
N PRO A 91 -6.93 1.78 0.43
CA PRO A 91 -7.74 1.43 1.61
C PRO A 91 -8.56 0.14 1.46
N ALA A 92 -8.35 -0.66 0.40
CA ALA A 92 -9.09 -1.91 0.22
C ALA A 92 -8.63 -2.99 1.20
N ASP A 93 -9.58 -3.76 1.71
CA ASP A 93 -9.32 -4.95 2.52
C ASP A 93 -9.09 -6.15 1.60
N ILE A 94 -7.99 -6.85 1.81
CA ILE A 94 -7.57 -7.97 0.98
C ILE A 94 -7.62 -9.26 1.79
N ASN A 95 -8.18 -10.31 1.21
CA ASN A 95 -8.31 -11.60 1.90
C ASN A 95 -7.10 -12.49 1.75
N ARG A 96 -6.53 -12.55 0.55
CA ARG A 96 -5.40 -13.42 0.26
C ARG A 96 -4.57 -12.89 -0.91
N VAL A 97 -3.27 -13.12 -0.85
CA VAL A 97 -2.34 -12.80 -1.92
C VAL A 97 -1.51 -14.05 -2.23
N GLU A 98 -1.30 -14.30 -3.51
CA GLU A 98 -0.45 -15.39 -3.99
C GLU A 98 0.55 -14.82 -4.99
N ILE A 99 1.84 -14.97 -4.68
CA ILE A 99 2.93 -14.50 -5.54
C ILE A 99 3.25 -15.60 -6.55
N SER A 100 3.43 -15.23 -7.82
CA SER A 100 3.82 -16.18 -8.87
C SER A 100 5.21 -16.77 -8.63
N ASP A 101 5.46 -17.93 -9.22
CA ASP A 101 6.74 -18.64 -9.05
C ASP A 101 7.93 -17.81 -9.54
N ASP A 102 7.74 -16.98 -10.57
CA ASP A 102 8.78 -16.09 -11.10
C ASP A 102 8.91 -14.77 -10.31
N GLU A 103 8.08 -14.58 -9.29
CA GLU A 103 8.04 -13.38 -8.43
C GLU A 103 7.80 -12.09 -9.22
N LYS A 104 7.10 -12.15 -10.36
CA LYS A 104 6.79 -10.98 -11.20
C LYS A 104 5.35 -10.52 -11.08
N SER A 105 4.45 -11.38 -10.61
CA SER A 105 3.04 -11.05 -10.46
C SER A 105 2.46 -11.53 -9.14
N ALA A 106 1.35 -10.91 -8.75
CA ALA A 106 0.62 -11.26 -7.54
C ALA A 106 -0.86 -11.36 -7.88
N LYS A 107 -1.48 -12.47 -7.50
CA LYS A 107 -2.93 -12.63 -7.54
C LYS A 107 -3.50 -12.26 -6.19
N VAL A 108 -4.57 -11.46 -6.20
CA VAL A 108 -5.16 -10.88 -4.99
C VAL A 108 -6.63 -11.23 -4.95
N TRP A 109 -7.06 -11.85 -3.85
CA TRP A 109 -8.46 -12.20 -3.59
C TRP A 109 -9.05 -11.21 -2.60
N LEU A 110 -10.21 -10.67 -2.94
CA LEU A 110 -10.90 -9.66 -2.16
C LEU A 110 -12.41 -9.80 -2.35
N ASP A 111 -13.16 -9.29 -1.37
CA ASP A 111 -14.61 -9.24 -1.48
C ASP A 111 -15.03 -8.28 -2.59
N GLU A 112 -16.15 -8.56 -3.22
CA GLU A 112 -16.64 -7.77 -4.36
C GLU A 112 -16.84 -6.30 -3.99
N ASP A 113 -17.30 -6.01 -2.75
CA ASP A 113 -17.49 -4.65 -2.28
C ASP A 113 -16.16 -3.88 -2.07
N GLN A 114 -15.02 -4.58 -2.02
CA GLN A 114 -13.70 -3.97 -1.90
C GLN A 114 -13.02 -3.71 -3.25
N ARG A 115 -13.56 -4.27 -4.32
CA ARG A 115 -12.93 -4.21 -5.64
C ARG A 115 -12.75 -2.79 -6.16
N SER A 116 -13.77 -1.95 -6.03
CA SER A 116 -13.70 -0.55 -6.46
C SER A 116 -12.63 0.24 -5.71
N LEU A 117 -12.47 -0.03 -4.40
CA LEU A 117 -11.43 0.60 -3.59
C LEU A 117 -10.03 0.16 -4.02
N ALA A 118 -9.87 -1.13 -4.32
CA ALA A 118 -8.59 -1.68 -4.75
C ALA A 118 -8.15 -1.09 -6.09
N ILE A 119 -9.06 -0.99 -7.04
CA ILE A 119 -8.80 -0.43 -8.37
C ILE A 119 -8.56 1.08 -8.26
N GLY A 120 -9.43 1.78 -7.54
CA GLY A 120 -9.38 3.22 -7.40
C GLY A 120 -9.85 3.97 -8.65
N LYS A 121 -9.90 5.28 -8.54
CA LYS A 121 -10.31 6.15 -9.64
C LYS A 121 -9.38 5.96 -10.83
N MET A 122 -9.93 5.62 -11.98
CA MET A 122 -9.18 5.40 -13.25
C MET A 122 -8.09 4.32 -13.12
N GLY A 123 -8.27 3.36 -12.21
CA GLY A 123 -7.27 2.31 -11.99
C GLY A 123 -6.01 2.78 -11.28
N GLN A 124 -6.00 3.97 -10.70
CA GLN A 124 -4.79 4.58 -10.15
C GLN A 124 -4.32 3.91 -8.86
N ASN A 125 -5.22 3.39 -8.02
CA ASN A 125 -4.81 2.73 -6.79
C ASN A 125 -4.04 1.44 -7.06
N ILE A 126 -4.57 0.58 -7.91
CA ILE A 126 -3.89 -0.69 -8.27
C ILE A 126 -2.60 -0.43 -9.05
N SER A 127 -2.58 0.58 -9.90
CA SER A 127 -1.37 0.99 -10.63
C SER A 127 -0.27 1.43 -9.67
N LEU A 128 -0.60 2.24 -8.67
CA LEU A 128 0.35 2.65 -7.63
C LEU A 128 0.85 1.46 -6.82
N ALA A 129 -0.03 0.52 -6.47
CA ALA A 129 0.35 -0.70 -5.75
C ALA A 129 1.33 -1.54 -6.57
N SER A 130 1.09 -1.70 -7.85
CA SER A 130 2.01 -2.41 -8.75
C SER A 130 3.36 -1.73 -8.83
N ARG A 131 3.39 -0.41 -8.96
CA ARG A 131 4.63 0.38 -9.01
C ARG A 131 5.39 0.31 -7.69
N LEU A 132 4.69 0.38 -6.56
CA LEU A 132 5.32 0.33 -5.23
C LEU A 132 5.96 -1.02 -4.96
N THR A 133 5.23 -2.10 -5.24
CA THR A 133 5.68 -3.47 -4.97
C THR A 133 6.63 -4.03 -6.04
N GLY A 134 6.61 -3.45 -7.24
CA GLY A 134 7.35 -3.97 -8.39
C GLY A 134 6.74 -5.21 -9.00
N LEU A 135 5.51 -5.55 -8.63
CA LEU A 135 4.79 -6.73 -9.10
C LEU A 135 3.60 -6.33 -9.96
N ASN A 136 3.24 -7.16 -10.93
CA ASN A 136 1.98 -7.00 -11.64
C ASN A 136 0.84 -7.54 -10.78
N VAL A 137 0.04 -6.65 -10.22
CA VAL A 137 -1.05 -7.00 -9.31
C VAL A 137 -2.32 -7.29 -10.10
N GLU A 138 -2.86 -8.49 -9.93
CA GLU A 138 -4.08 -8.95 -10.59
C GLU A 138 -5.15 -9.23 -9.53
N LEU A 139 -6.34 -8.64 -9.70
CA LEU A 139 -7.47 -8.90 -8.82
C LEU A 139 -8.24 -10.11 -9.30
N VAL A 140 -8.52 -11.02 -8.38
CA VAL A 140 -9.29 -12.24 -8.66
C VAL A 140 -10.60 -12.16 -7.86
N ALA A 141 -11.71 -12.44 -8.51
CA ALA A 141 -12.99 -12.51 -7.81
C ALA A 141 -12.94 -13.60 -6.75
N ILE A 142 -13.47 -13.31 -5.54
CA ILE A 142 -13.58 -14.33 -4.50
C ILE A 142 -14.53 -15.42 -5.02
N GLU A 143 -14.05 -16.65 -4.93
CA GLU A 143 -14.88 -17.79 -5.20
C GLU A 143 -15.91 -17.93 -4.09
N THR A 144 -17.18 -17.97 -4.47
CA THR A 144 -18.24 -18.28 -3.52
C THR A 144 -18.10 -19.74 -3.09
N LYS A 145 -18.72 -20.09 -1.96
CA LYS A 145 -18.76 -21.49 -1.53
C LYS A 145 -19.30 -22.41 -2.61
N GLU A 146 -20.29 -21.92 -3.37
CA GLU A 146 -20.87 -22.66 -4.49
C GLU A 146 -19.86 -22.88 -5.61
N ASP A 147 -19.06 -21.87 -5.94
CA ASP A 147 -18.00 -21.99 -6.95
C ASP A 147 -16.93 -22.99 -6.53
N LEU A 148 -16.55 -22.99 -5.24
CA LEU A 148 -15.60 -23.95 -4.69
C LEU A 148 -16.14 -25.38 -4.75
N ASP A 149 -17.41 -25.58 -4.37
CA ASP A 149 -18.06 -26.89 -4.42
C ASP A 149 -18.15 -27.41 -5.84
N GLN A 150 -18.44 -26.53 -6.81
CA GLN A 150 -18.50 -26.87 -8.22
C GLN A 150 -17.13 -27.25 -8.77
N LYS A 151 -16.08 -26.52 -8.39
CA LYS A 151 -14.70 -26.83 -8.75
C LYS A 151 -14.28 -28.20 -8.22
N LEU A 152 -14.56 -28.48 -6.95
CA LEU A 152 -14.27 -29.77 -6.32
C LEU A 152 -15.01 -30.91 -7.01
N SER A 153 -16.26 -30.69 -7.41
CA SER A 153 -17.05 -31.68 -8.17
C SER A 153 -16.47 -31.99 -9.54
N ASN A 154 -15.85 -30.98 -10.18
CA ASN A 154 -15.25 -31.15 -11.52
C ASN A 154 -13.86 -31.80 -11.49
N GLU A 155 -13.18 -31.81 -10.35
CA GLU A 155 -11.86 -32.43 -10.18
C GLU A 155 -11.94 -33.92 -9.84
N PHE A 156 -13.12 -34.42 -9.49
CA PHE A 156 -13.41 -35.81 -9.19
C PHE A 156 -14.39 -36.38 -10.20
#